data_4e2555866241e2c375dc3bd7379a31cd
#
_entry.id   4e2555866241e2c375dc3bd7379a31cd
#
_cell.length_a   1.000
_cell.length_b   1.000
_cell.length_c   1.000
_cell.angle_alpha   90.00
_cell.angle_beta   90.00
_cell.angle_gamma   90.00
#
_symmetry.space_group_name_H-M   'P 1'
#
loop_
_entity.id
_entity.type
_entity.pdbx_description
1 polymer ?
#
loop_
_entity_poly.entity_id
_entity_poly.type
_entity_poly.pdbx_seq_one_letter_code
_entity_poly.pdbx_strand_id
1 'polypeptide(L)'
;MSYKTELHCHTAEVSDCATASAEWVVNKYIETGYDTLFITNHMSRHTFGIGKQQKYHGGENWNEKMDFYFEGFRLVTEIAKDKNLNILLGVELNSNTDGNDYLIYGLDEEFYRSFPDILDAPLKDVIGKVHKAGGLFFQPHPFRNSIKIKKPAMLDGIEAFNGHIGHDSRNDIANMWADKYGLMKLSGSDMHHEKHTPNGGILTDMPITSEKQLVEILKSGSYTPLHIGEDPVITQN
;
A
#
# COMPACT_ATOMS: atom_id res chain seq x y z
N MET A 1 18.27 -9.96 15.46
CA MET A 1 16.86 -9.52 15.66
C MET A 1 16.38 -9.12 14.28
N SER A 2 15.14 -9.48 13.91
CA SER A 2 14.54 -9.02 12.67
C SER A 2 13.51 -7.94 12.97
N TYR A 3 13.45 -6.94 12.11
CA TYR A 3 12.50 -5.83 12.20
C TYR A 3 11.33 -6.09 11.26
N LYS A 4 10.11 -5.80 11.73
CA LYS A 4 8.87 -5.99 10.96
C LYS A 4 8.44 -4.68 10.33
N THR A 5 8.22 -4.69 9.02
CA THR A 5 7.67 -3.55 8.29
C THR A 5 6.40 -3.94 7.55
N GLU A 6 5.29 -3.26 7.86
CA GLU A 6 4.05 -3.37 7.07
C GLU A 6 4.15 -2.54 5.80
N LEU A 7 3.66 -3.09 4.70
CA LEU A 7 3.71 -2.42 3.39
C LEU A 7 2.33 -2.09 2.81
N HIS A 8 1.22 -2.59 3.38
CA HIS A 8 -0.12 -2.36 2.84
C HIS A 8 -1.15 -2.15 3.95
N CYS A 9 -1.47 -0.88 4.22
CA CYS A 9 -2.36 -0.50 5.32
C CYS A 9 -3.16 0.77 5.01
N HIS A 10 -4.44 0.75 5.37
CA HIS A 10 -5.39 1.84 5.18
C HIS A 10 -5.91 2.37 6.50
N THR A 11 -6.33 3.63 6.49
CA THR A 11 -6.99 4.28 7.62
C THR A 11 -8.32 4.90 7.20
N ALA A 12 -9.26 4.92 8.15
CA ALA A 12 -10.61 5.40 7.94
C ALA A 12 -10.69 6.89 7.56
N GLU A 13 -9.68 7.66 7.86
CA GLU A 13 -9.65 9.10 7.61
C GLU A 13 -9.54 9.44 6.13
N VAL A 14 -8.95 8.54 5.32
CA VAL A 14 -8.73 8.76 3.89
C VAL A 14 -9.38 7.70 3.02
N SER A 15 -9.18 6.41 3.30
CA SER A 15 -9.72 5.31 2.48
C SER A 15 -11.19 5.05 2.80
N ASP A 16 -12.08 5.19 1.82
CA ASP A 16 -13.53 5.01 1.99
C ASP A 16 -13.94 3.64 2.50
N CYS A 17 -13.23 2.60 2.06
CA CYS A 17 -13.48 1.21 2.44
C CYS A 17 -12.90 0.85 3.81
N ALA A 18 -12.05 1.68 4.40
CA ALA A 18 -11.49 1.43 5.72
C ALA A 18 -12.39 1.97 6.84
N THR A 19 -12.45 1.23 7.95
CA THR A 19 -13.17 1.61 9.18
C THR A 19 -12.25 1.70 10.40
N ALA A 20 -11.02 1.16 10.32
CA ALA A 20 -10.03 1.30 11.38
C ALA A 20 -9.47 2.72 11.39
N SER A 21 -9.59 3.42 12.51
CA SER A 21 -9.04 4.76 12.68
C SER A 21 -7.51 4.76 12.75
N ALA A 22 -6.90 5.90 12.42
CA ALA A 22 -5.46 6.10 12.54
C ALA A 22 -4.94 5.73 13.94
N GLU A 23 -5.64 6.10 14.99
CA GLU A 23 -5.27 5.78 16.37
C GLU A 23 -5.30 4.27 16.64
N TRP A 24 -6.37 3.59 16.21
CA TRP A 24 -6.49 2.15 16.36
C TRP A 24 -5.39 1.43 15.59
N VAL A 25 -5.13 1.82 14.34
CA VAL A 25 -4.08 1.25 13.48
C VAL A 25 -2.72 1.37 14.15
N VAL A 26 -2.31 2.57 14.55
CA VAL A 26 -1.00 2.78 15.23
C VAL A 26 -0.86 1.90 16.45
N ASN A 27 -1.87 1.87 17.33
CA ASN A 27 -1.82 1.07 18.54
C ASN A 27 -1.75 -0.44 18.22
N LYS A 28 -2.48 -0.91 17.20
CA LYS A 28 -2.50 -2.32 16.80
C LYS A 28 -1.17 -2.79 16.23
N TYR A 29 -0.51 -1.97 15.39
CA TYR A 29 0.82 -2.31 14.86
C TYR A 29 1.90 -2.33 15.95
N ILE A 30 1.84 -1.43 16.93
CA ILE A 30 2.72 -1.47 18.11
C ILE A 30 2.47 -2.75 18.93
N GLU A 31 1.20 -3.07 19.23
CA GLU A 31 0.82 -4.27 19.98
C GLU A 31 1.33 -5.55 19.33
N THR A 32 1.30 -5.61 17.99
CA THR A 32 1.74 -6.78 17.22
C THR A 32 3.23 -6.79 16.89
N GLY A 33 3.98 -5.78 17.39
CA GLY A 33 5.43 -5.74 17.35
C GLY A 33 6.00 -5.39 15.98
N TYR A 34 5.34 -4.50 15.23
CA TYR A 34 5.91 -3.89 14.03
C TYR A 34 6.77 -2.69 14.40
N ASP A 35 7.84 -2.49 13.63
CA ASP A 35 8.81 -1.41 13.81
C ASP A 35 8.55 -0.25 12.84
N THR A 36 7.98 -0.58 11.67
CA THR A 36 7.69 0.40 10.61
C THR A 36 6.35 0.07 9.94
N LEU A 37 5.58 1.11 9.65
CA LEU A 37 4.28 1.03 8.98
C LEU A 37 4.25 1.99 7.79
N PHE A 38 4.06 1.45 6.60
CA PHE A 38 3.73 2.23 5.42
C PHE A 38 2.22 2.43 5.35
N ILE A 39 1.79 3.69 5.34
CA ILE A 39 0.40 4.07 5.10
C ILE A 39 0.20 4.17 3.60
N THR A 40 -0.64 3.29 3.05
CA THR A 40 -0.92 3.16 1.62
C THR A 40 -2.39 3.44 1.31
N ASN A 41 -2.94 4.49 1.89
CA ASN A 41 -4.32 4.87 1.63
C ASN A 41 -4.62 4.96 0.13
N HIS A 42 -5.87 4.67 -0.24
CA HIS A 42 -6.31 4.76 -1.62
C HIS A 42 -6.21 6.19 -2.17
N MET A 43 -5.46 6.35 -3.24
CA MET A 43 -5.50 7.54 -4.09
C MET A 43 -6.42 7.23 -5.28
N SER A 44 -7.68 7.59 -5.17
CA SER A 44 -8.74 7.17 -6.10
C SER A 44 -9.78 8.26 -6.33
N ARG A 45 -10.62 8.08 -7.35
CA ARG A 45 -11.79 8.95 -7.55
C ARG A 45 -12.73 8.94 -6.36
N HIS A 46 -12.91 7.79 -5.70
CA HIS A 46 -13.77 7.67 -4.52
C HIS A 46 -13.22 8.49 -3.35
N THR A 47 -11.94 8.39 -3.09
CA THR A 47 -11.25 9.17 -2.06
C THR A 47 -11.48 10.67 -2.24
N PHE A 48 -11.48 11.15 -3.50
CA PHE A 48 -11.63 12.58 -3.82
C PHE A 48 -13.08 13.01 -4.13
N GLY A 49 -14.06 12.22 -3.75
CA GLY A 49 -15.48 12.59 -3.86
C GLY A 49 -16.04 12.53 -5.27
N ILE A 50 -15.41 11.77 -6.17
CA ILE A 50 -15.90 11.54 -7.53
C ILE A 50 -16.73 10.25 -7.53
N GLY A 51 -17.95 10.31 -7.02
CA GLY A 51 -18.83 9.15 -6.92
C GLY A 51 -19.89 9.29 -5.83
N LYS A 52 -20.53 8.16 -5.43
CA LYS A 52 -21.66 8.14 -4.48
C LYS A 52 -21.24 8.16 -3.00
N GLN A 53 -20.01 7.83 -2.68
CA GLN A 53 -19.46 7.86 -1.33
C GLN A 53 -18.39 8.96 -1.27
N GLN A 54 -18.53 9.89 -0.34
CA GLN A 54 -17.68 11.06 -0.27
C GLN A 54 -17.15 11.22 1.14
N LYS A 55 -15.85 10.93 1.36
CA LYS A 55 -15.14 11.39 2.55
C LYS A 55 -14.50 12.76 2.33
N TYR A 56 -14.19 13.10 1.09
CA TYR A 56 -13.65 14.40 0.75
C TYR A 56 -14.71 15.51 0.86
N HIS A 57 -14.40 16.56 1.59
CA HIS A 57 -15.32 17.64 1.92
C HIS A 57 -14.86 19.04 1.48
N GLY A 58 -13.82 19.16 0.68
CA GLY A 58 -13.30 20.48 0.30
C GLY A 58 -12.57 20.48 -1.03
N GLY A 59 -12.66 21.60 -1.73
CA GLY A 59 -11.88 21.94 -2.90
C GLY A 59 -12.14 21.14 -4.18
N GLU A 60 -11.97 21.81 -5.29
CA GLU A 60 -12.11 21.18 -6.62
C GLU A 60 -10.75 20.93 -7.29
N ASN A 61 -9.72 21.69 -6.89
CA ASN A 61 -8.41 21.60 -7.50
C ASN A 61 -7.54 20.49 -6.88
N TRP A 62 -6.50 20.11 -7.61
CA TRP A 62 -5.62 19.01 -7.22
C TRP A 62 -4.87 19.26 -5.91
N ASN A 63 -4.42 20.48 -5.65
CA ASN A 63 -3.69 20.79 -4.42
C ASN A 63 -4.55 20.59 -3.16
N GLU A 64 -5.82 21.03 -3.21
CA GLU A 64 -6.77 20.82 -2.13
C GLU A 64 -7.04 19.33 -1.87
N LYS A 65 -7.13 18.51 -2.95
CA LYS A 65 -7.24 17.06 -2.84
C LYS A 65 -6.00 16.45 -2.18
N MET A 66 -4.83 16.96 -2.52
CA MET A 66 -3.58 16.51 -1.90
C MET A 66 -3.47 16.96 -0.44
N ASP A 67 -3.96 18.15 -0.10
CA ASP A 67 -4.02 18.62 1.29
C ASP A 67 -4.84 17.65 2.15
N PHE A 68 -6.02 17.28 1.70
CA PHE A 68 -6.86 16.28 2.37
C PHE A 68 -6.16 14.91 2.48
N TYR A 69 -5.60 14.41 1.38
CA TYR A 69 -4.96 13.09 1.34
C TYR A 69 -3.78 13.00 2.31
N PHE A 70 -2.90 13.99 2.28
CA PHE A 70 -1.70 14.00 3.13
C PHE A 70 -1.96 14.47 4.55
N GLU A 71 -3.07 15.15 4.83
CA GLU A 71 -3.50 15.42 6.20
C GLU A 71 -3.77 14.12 6.95
N GLY A 72 -4.39 13.13 6.31
CA GLY A 72 -4.56 11.79 6.87
C GLY A 72 -3.22 11.11 7.21
N PHE A 73 -2.23 11.20 6.33
CA PHE A 73 -0.88 10.68 6.60
C PHE A 73 -0.20 11.41 7.78
N ARG A 74 -0.28 12.75 7.80
CA ARG A 74 0.28 13.56 8.89
C ARG A 74 -0.38 13.25 10.23
N LEU A 75 -1.68 12.97 10.26
CA LEU A 75 -2.40 12.55 11.46
C LEU A 75 -1.83 11.24 12.02
N VAL A 76 -1.64 10.22 11.18
CA VAL A 76 -1.03 8.94 11.62
C VAL A 76 0.38 9.17 12.18
N THR A 77 1.17 10.01 11.51
CA THR A 77 2.53 10.36 11.93
C THR A 77 2.54 11.05 13.30
N GLU A 78 1.63 12.01 13.53
CA GLU A 78 1.53 12.70 14.83
C GLU A 78 1.05 11.77 15.94
N ILE A 79 0.11 10.86 15.67
CA ILE A 79 -0.34 9.85 16.65
C ILE A 79 0.79 8.88 17.02
N ALA A 80 1.67 8.54 16.08
CA ALA A 80 2.81 7.64 16.32
C ALA A 80 4.02 8.36 16.94
N LYS A 81 4.01 9.69 16.99
CA LYS A 81 5.08 10.48 17.57
C LYS A 81 5.37 10.03 18.99
N ASP A 82 6.64 9.94 19.32
CA ASP A 82 7.12 9.45 20.62
C ASP A 82 6.76 7.99 20.94
N LYS A 83 6.26 7.22 19.95
CA LYS A 83 6.02 5.79 20.06
C LYS A 83 7.08 5.02 19.25
N ASN A 84 7.25 3.74 19.56
CA ASN A 84 8.21 2.88 18.87
C ASN A 84 7.62 2.32 17.57
N LEU A 85 7.18 3.20 16.67
CA LEU A 85 6.67 2.83 15.34
C LEU A 85 7.01 3.94 14.35
N ASN A 86 7.82 3.63 13.33
CA ASN A 86 8.08 4.55 12.23
C ASN A 86 6.88 4.58 11.28
N ILE A 87 6.42 5.76 10.91
CA ILE A 87 5.37 5.92 9.90
C ILE A 87 6.00 6.46 8.62
N LEU A 88 5.82 5.75 7.51
CA LEU A 88 6.35 6.09 6.21
C LEU A 88 5.25 6.13 5.14
N LEU A 89 5.50 6.88 4.08
CA LEU A 89 4.53 7.10 3.01
C LEU A 89 4.62 6.00 1.96
N GLY A 90 3.49 5.34 1.71
CA GLY A 90 3.20 4.63 0.49
C GLY A 90 1.88 5.15 -0.09
N VAL A 91 1.54 4.75 -1.29
CA VAL A 91 0.26 5.09 -1.93
C VAL A 91 -0.29 3.86 -2.62
N GLU A 92 -1.57 3.55 -2.41
CA GLU A 92 -2.29 2.63 -3.28
C GLU A 92 -3.10 3.44 -4.30
N LEU A 93 -2.58 3.52 -5.52
CA LEU A 93 -3.19 4.22 -6.64
C LEU A 93 -4.26 3.33 -7.29
N ASN A 94 -5.52 3.77 -7.31
CA ASN A 94 -6.56 3.17 -8.15
C ASN A 94 -6.59 3.88 -9.50
N SER A 95 -6.12 3.20 -10.55
CA SER A 95 -6.04 3.79 -11.90
C SER A 95 -7.39 3.76 -12.60
N ASN A 96 -7.86 4.90 -13.06
CA ASN A 96 -9.09 5.01 -13.85
C ASN A 96 -8.98 4.39 -15.25
N THR A 97 -7.75 4.17 -15.72
CA THR A 97 -7.53 3.66 -17.10
C THR A 97 -7.77 2.17 -17.23
N ASP A 98 -7.68 1.42 -16.13
CA ASP A 98 -7.91 -0.03 -16.14
C ASP A 98 -8.66 -0.59 -14.92
N GLY A 99 -8.88 0.25 -13.90
CA GLY A 99 -9.64 -0.09 -12.70
C GLY A 99 -8.87 -0.99 -11.72
N ASN A 100 -7.55 -1.14 -11.87
CA ASN A 100 -6.71 -1.85 -10.93
C ASN A 100 -6.09 -0.91 -9.89
N ASP A 101 -5.68 -1.51 -8.78
CA ASP A 101 -4.88 -0.86 -7.75
C ASP A 101 -3.39 -1.10 -7.99
N TYR A 102 -2.56 -0.16 -7.54
CA TYR A 102 -1.10 -0.22 -7.64
C TYR A 102 -0.45 0.40 -6.41
N LEU A 103 0.48 -0.34 -5.78
CA LEU A 103 1.29 0.17 -4.69
C LEU A 103 2.52 0.90 -5.22
N ILE A 104 2.74 2.11 -4.73
CA ILE A 104 3.85 2.99 -5.10
C ILE A 104 4.64 3.34 -3.85
N TYR A 105 5.96 3.15 -3.91
CA TYR A 105 6.88 3.45 -2.81
C TYR A 105 8.07 4.28 -3.26
N GLY A 106 8.72 4.93 -2.29
CA GLY A 106 9.97 5.67 -2.50
C GLY A 106 9.77 7.10 -2.96
N LEU A 107 8.55 7.63 -2.92
CA LEU A 107 8.19 8.95 -3.39
C LEU A 107 7.62 9.79 -2.25
N ASP A 108 7.76 11.10 -2.36
CA ASP A 108 7.28 12.08 -1.40
C ASP A 108 5.98 12.77 -1.86
N GLU A 109 5.43 13.60 -0.98
CA GLU A 109 4.22 14.38 -1.24
C GLU A 109 4.37 15.30 -2.47
N GLU A 110 5.57 15.87 -2.72
CA GLU A 110 5.82 16.77 -3.83
C GLU A 110 5.63 16.08 -5.19
N PHE A 111 6.06 14.81 -5.31
CA PHE A 111 5.81 14.02 -6.50
C PHE A 111 4.33 13.98 -6.85
N TYR A 112 3.47 13.61 -5.89
CA TYR A 112 2.03 13.48 -6.13
C TYR A 112 1.37 14.81 -6.40
N ARG A 113 1.77 15.89 -5.74
CA ARG A 113 1.30 17.25 -6.01
C ARG A 113 1.63 17.70 -7.42
N SER A 114 2.80 17.34 -7.93
CA SER A 114 3.26 17.69 -9.27
C SER A 114 2.60 16.90 -10.39
N PHE A 115 1.73 15.90 -10.05
CA PHE A 115 1.13 14.99 -11.03
C PHE A 115 -0.41 14.94 -10.93
N PRO A 116 -1.12 16.03 -11.29
CA PRO A 116 -2.58 16.12 -11.13
C PRO A 116 -3.37 15.11 -11.96
N ASP A 117 -2.80 14.59 -13.03
CA ASP A 117 -3.45 13.63 -13.93
C ASP A 117 -3.16 12.16 -13.55
N ILE A 118 -2.55 11.89 -12.40
CA ILE A 118 -2.07 10.55 -12.02
C ILE A 118 -3.17 9.47 -12.09
N LEU A 119 -4.41 9.82 -11.75
CA LEU A 119 -5.54 8.87 -11.78
C LEU A 119 -5.97 8.50 -13.20
N ASP A 120 -5.82 9.43 -14.15
CA ASP A 120 -6.34 9.32 -15.51
C ASP A 120 -5.23 9.12 -16.57
N ALA A 121 -3.97 9.27 -16.18
CA ALA A 121 -2.83 9.10 -17.07
C ALA A 121 -2.71 7.63 -17.53
N PRO A 122 -2.25 7.40 -18.78
CA PRO A 122 -1.91 6.05 -19.21
C PRO A 122 -0.92 5.39 -18.26
N LEU A 123 -1.18 4.14 -17.88
CA LEU A 123 -0.38 3.42 -16.89
C LEU A 123 1.13 3.45 -17.19
N LYS A 124 1.50 3.35 -18.47
CA LYS A 124 2.90 3.46 -18.91
C LYS A 124 3.55 4.78 -18.50
N ASP A 125 2.80 5.87 -18.56
CA ASP A 125 3.32 7.21 -18.24
C ASP A 125 3.44 7.38 -16.72
N VAL A 126 2.48 6.81 -15.95
CA VAL A 126 2.58 6.75 -14.49
C VAL A 126 3.84 6.01 -14.08
N ILE A 127 4.04 4.78 -14.57
CA ILE A 127 5.22 3.95 -14.28
C ILE A 127 6.51 4.70 -14.65
N GLY A 128 6.56 5.30 -15.85
CA GLY A 128 7.73 6.06 -16.31
C GLY A 128 8.09 7.24 -15.39
N LYS A 129 7.08 7.96 -14.88
CA LYS A 129 7.31 9.06 -13.93
C LYS A 129 7.74 8.55 -12.55
N VAL A 130 7.11 7.48 -12.04
CA VAL A 130 7.51 6.83 -10.78
C VAL A 130 8.97 6.39 -10.83
N HIS A 131 9.38 5.67 -11.86
CA HIS A 131 10.77 5.22 -12.04
C HIS A 131 11.75 6.39 -12.19
N LYS A 132 11.38 7.41 -12.96
CA LYS A 132 12.22 8.63 -13.12
C LYS A 132 12.46 9.34 -11.79
N ALA A 133 11.48 9.33 -10.90
CA ALA A 133 11.58 9.89 -9.55
C ALA A 133 12.29 8.96 -8.55
N GLY A 134 12.68 7.75 -8.97
CA GLY A 134 13.39 6.76 -8.12
C GLY A 134 12.49 5.80 -7.36
N GLY A 135 11.18 5.89 -7.53
CA GLY A 135 10.19 5.02 -6.89
C GLY A 135 10.10 3.61 -7.50
N LEU A 136 9.28 2.78 -6.88
CA LEU A 136 8.93 1.43 -7.31
C LEU A 136 7.41 1.30 -7.47
N PHE A 137 7.01 0.41 -8.40
CA PHE A 137 5.62 0.23 -8.82
C PHE A 137 5.23 -1.25 -8.79
N PHE A 138 4.25 -1.60 -7.94
CA PHE A 138 3.80 -2.97 -7.70
C PHE A 138 2.32 -3.14 -7.97
N GLN A 139 1.91 -4.37 -8.32
CA GLN A 139 0.50 -4.73 -8.35
C GLN A 139 0.13 -5.48 -7.07
N PRO A 140 -0.73 -4.91 -6.18
CA PRO A 140 -1.25 -5.61 -5.01
C PRO A 140 -2.27 -6.68 -5.41
N HIS A 141 -2.47 -7.68 -4.56
CA HIS A 141 -3.49 -8.75 -4.69
C HIS A 141 -3.81 -9.14 -6.14
N PRO A 142 -2.80 -9.48 -6.99
CA PRO A 142 -2.94 -9.52 -8.46
C PRO A 142 -3.91 -10.58 -8.97
N PHE A 143 -4.22 -11.57 -8.15
CA PHE A 143 -5.12 -12.69 -8.52
C PHE A 143 -6.49 -12.64 -7.80
N ARG A 144 -6.77 -11.55 -7.05
CA ARG A 144 -8.12 -11.29 -6.51
C ARG A 144 -9.15 -11.21 -7.64
N ASN A 145 -10.39 -11.64 -7.37
CA ASN A 145 -11.49 -11.50 -8.34
C ASN A 145 -11.63 -10.05 -8.81
N SER A 146 -11.91 -9.87 -10.10
CA SER A 146 -12.05 -8.58 -10.79
C SER A 146 -10.76 -7.81 -11.07
N ILE A 147 -9.60 -8.28 -10.59
CA ILE A 147 -8.30 -7.71 -10.93
C ILE A 147 -7.80 -8.28 -12.26
N LYS A 148 -7.18 -7.43 -13.07
CA LYS A 148 -6.55 -7.80 -14.34
C LYS A 148 -5.04 -7.84 -14.15
N ILE A 149 -4.47 -9.05 -14.09
CA ILE A 149 -3.01 -9.19 -13.96
C ILE A 149 -2.28 -8.43 -15.08
N LYS A 150 -1.26 -7.69 -14.72
CA LYS A 150 -0.43 -6.94 -15.67
C LYS A 150 0.73 -7.77 -16.20
N LYS A 151 1.25 -7.34 -17.37
CA LYS A 151 2.46 -7.94 -17.93
C LYS A 151 3.61 -7.75 -16.93
N PRO A 152 4.35 -8.81 -16.58
CA PRO A 152 5.47 -8.73 -15.64
C PRO A 152 6.47 -7.62 -15.93
N ALA A 153 6.79 -7.40 -17.21
CA ALA A 153 7.74 -6.38 -17.66
C ALA A 153 7.28 -4.91 -17.39
N MET A 154 6.07 -4.71 -16.90
CA MET A 154 5.56 -3.38 -16.52
C MET A 154 5.70 -3.09 -15.03
N LEU A 155 6.04 -4.09 -14.23
CA LEU A 155 6.02 -4.03 -12.78
C LEU A 155 7.43 -4.28 -12.22
N ASP A 156 7.76 -3.63 -11.11
CA ASP A 156 8.93 -4.00 -10.32
C ASP A 156 8.67 -5.29 -9.54
N GLY A 157 7.43 -5.49 -9.12
CA GLY A 157 7.01 -6.68 -8.39
C GLY A 157 5.51 -6.78 -8.23
N ILE A 158 5.10 -7.74 -7.41
CA ILE A 158 3.71 -7.96 -7.04
C ILE A 158 3.61 -8.26 -5.54
N GLU A 159 2.44 -8.07 -5.00
CA GLU A 159 2.11 -8.59 -3.68
C GLU A 159 1.89 -10.11 -3.79
N ALA A 160 2.89 -10.86 -3.34
CA ALA A 160 2.88 -12.33 -3.36
C ALA A 160 2.07 -12.93 -2.20
N PHE A 161 1.89 -12.13 -1.13
CA PHE A 161 0.97 -12.41 -0.05
C PHE A 161 0.16 -11.16 0.28
N ASN A 162 -1.16 -11.29 0.27
CA ASN A 162 -2.09 -10.29 0.77
C ASN A 162 -2.96 -10.93 1.85
N GLY A 163 -2.94 -10.33 3.05
CA GLY A 163 -3.57 -10.87 4.23
C GLY A 163 -5.01 -10.43 4.48
N HIS A 164 -5.64 -9.75 3.52
CA HIS A 164 -7.00 -9.24 3.67
C HIS A 164 -8.03 -10.37 3.86
N ILE A 165 -8.80 -10.29 4.95
CA ILE A 165 -9.73 -11.37 5.35
C ILE A 165 -11.06 -11.41 4.56
N GLY A 166 -11.32 -10.40 3.73
CA GLY A 166 -12.58 -10.23 3.01
C GLY A 166 -12.58 -10.78 1.59
N HIS A 167 -11.44 -11.25 1.08
CA HIS A 167 -11.32 -11.80 -0.28
C HIS A 167 -10.21 -12.84 -0.39
N ASP A 168 -10.35 -13.73 -1.37
CA ASP A 168 -9.30 -14.68 -1.75
C ASP A 168 -8.30 -13.98 -2.68
N SER A 169 -7.10 -13.77 -2.22
CA SER A 169 -6.01 -13.17 -2.97
C SER A 169 -5.20 -14.17 -3.79
N ARG A 170 -5.45 -15.47 -3.64
CA ARG A 170 -4.75 -16.57 -4.31
C ARG A 170 -3.24 -16.41 -4.21
N ASN A 171 -2.79 -16.28 -2.96
CA ASN A 171 -1.39 -16.01 -2.63
C ASN A 171 -0.42 -17.06 -3.19
N ASP A 172 -0.84 -18.32 -3.24
CA ASP A 172 -0.11 -19.42 -3.86
C ASP A 172 0.18 -19.16 -5.35
N ILE A 173 -0.84 -18.72 -6.10
CA ILE A 173 -0.70 -18.36 -7.51
C ILE A 173 0.19 -17.12 -7.67
N ALA A 174 -0.01 -16.09 -6.83
CA ALA A 174 0.78 -14.87 -6.87
C ALA A 174 2.27 -15.17 -6.61
N ASN A 175 2.56 -16.02 -5.62
CA ASN A 175 3.92 -16.42 -5.30
C ASN A 175 4.60 -17.18 -6.45
N MET A 176 3.90 -18.18 -7.03
CA MET A 176 4.42 -18.91 -8.20
C MET A 176 4.61 -18.00 -9.42
N TRP A 177 3.73 -17.04 -9.63
CA TRP A 177 3.85 -16.06 -10.73
C TRP A 177 5.07 -15.17 -10.56
N ALA A 178 5.30 -14.64 -9.35
CA ALA A 178 6.48 -13.83 -9.05
C ALA A 178 7.77 -14.61 -9.31
N ASP A 179 7.86 -15.88 -8.84
CA ASP A 179 9.02 -16.73 -9.10
C ASP A 179 9.26 -16.96 -10.59
N LYS A 180 8.20 -17.27 -11.33
CA LYS A 180 8.30 -17.54 -12.77
C LYS A 180 8.87 -16.38 -13.56
N TYR A 181 8.57 -15.15 -13.17
CA TYR A 181 8.95 -13.94 -13.91
C TYR A 181 10.05 -13.11 -13.24
N GLY A 182 10.61 -13.58 -12.12
CA GLY A 182 11.66 -12.87 -11.39
C GLY A 182 11.21 -11.52 -10.83
N LEU A 183 9.95 -11.42 -10.42
CA LEU A 183 9.39 -10.21 -9.83
C LEU A 183 9.73 -10.09 -8.34
N MET A 184 9.94 -8.88 -7.84
CA MET A 184 10.02 -8.65 -6.41
C MET A 184 8.72 -9.09 -5.73
N LYS A 185 8.83 -9.75 -4.59
CA LYS A 185 7.69 -10.23 -3.81
C LYS A 185 7.44 -9.32 -2.63
N LEU A 186 6.30 -8.65 -2.62
CA LEU A 186 5.81 -7.97 -1.43
C LEU A 186 4.88 -8.90 -0.63
N SER A 187 4.68 -8.54 0.60
CA SER A 187 3.64 -9.04 1.47
C SER A 187 3.02 -7.85 2.20
N GLY A 188 1.71 -7.86 2.36
CA GLY A 188 0.96 -6.82 3.07
C GLY A 188 -0.26 -7.38 3.76
N SER A 189 -0.66 -6.74 4.86
CA SER A 189 -1.87 -7.12 5.60
C SER A 189 -3.14 -6.63 4.91
N ASP A 190 -3.02 -5.58 4.09
CA ASP A 190 -4.14 -4.89 3.45
C ASP A 190 -5.22 -4.54 4.49
N MET A 191 -4.73 -3.87 5.56
CA MET A 191 -5.50 -3.56 6.76
C MET A 191 -6.58 -2.53 6.48
N HIS A 192 -7.84 -2.87 6.79
CA HIS A 192 -8.99 -1.98 6.59
C HIS A 192 -9.88 -1.82 7.82
N HIS A 193 -10.00 -2.86 8.67
CA HIS A 193 -11.00 -2.93 9.71
C HIS A 193 -10.41 -3.40 11.03
N GLU A 194 -10.99 -3.00 12.16
CA GLU A 194 -10.54 -3.38 13.50
C GLU A 194 -10.55 -4.88 13.78
N LYS A 195 -11.33 -5.64 13.01
CA LYS A 195 -11.32 -7.12 13.09
C LYS A 195 -10.14 -7.78 12.37
N HIS A 196 -9.40 -7.02 11.54
CA HIS A 196 -8.18 -7.51 10.92
C HIS A 196 -7.03 -7.55 11.94
N THR A 197 -6.14 -8.52 11.78
CA THR A 197 -4.88 -8.56 12.54
C THR A 197 -3.74 -8.40 11.54
N PRO A 198 -2.74 -7.54 11.81
CA PRO A 198 -1.56 -7.44 10.97
C PRO A 198 -0.89 -8.80 10.78
N ASN A 199 -0.77 -9.25 9.55
CA ASN A 199 -0.28 -10.59 9.21
C ASN A 199 0.65 -10.62 7.99
N GLY A 200 0.89 -9.47 7.35
CA GLY A 200 1.76 -9.29 6.20
C GLY A 200 2.94 -8.35 6.49
N GLY A 201 3.67 -8.00 5.44
CA GLY A 201 4.83 -7.11 5.50
C GLY A 201 6.13 -7.79 5.12
N ILE A 202 7.25 -7.22 5.54
CA ILE A 202 8.59 -7.79 5.34
C ILE A 202 9.40 -7.81 6.63
N LEU A 203 10.36 -8.73 6.67
CA LEU A 203 11.40 -8.81 7.71
C LEU A 203 12.72 -8.31 7.14
N THR A 204 13.44 -7.50 7.93
CA THR A 204 14.74 -6.95 7.60
C THR A 204 15.70 -7.03 8.79
N ASP A 205 17.02 -6.95 8.53
CA ASP A 205 18.04 -6.99 9.59
C ASP A 205 18.22 -5.64 10.31
N MET A 206 17.65 -4.56 9.76
CA MET A 206 17.64 -3.22 10.33
C MET A 206 16.26 -2.56 10.14
N PRO A 207 15.86 -1.61 11.00
CA PRO A 207 14.59 -0.91 10.84
C PRO A 207 14.62 -0.06 9.57
N ILE A 208 13.48 0.03 8.88
CA ILE A 208 13.30 0.93 7.74
C ILE A 208 12.84 2.28 8.27
N THR A 209 13.62 3.33 8.00
CA THR A 209 13.40 4.68 8.55
C THR A 209 13.17 5.74 7.49
N SER A 210 13.16 5.35 6.20
CA SER A 210 12.80 6.24 5.10
C SER A 210 12.28 5.46 3.89
N GLU A 211 11.51 6.15 3.05
CA GLU A 211 10.95 5.61 1.81
C GLU A 211 12.07 5.16 0.83
N LYS A 212 13.16 5.93 0.77
CA LYS A 212 14.32 5.58 -0.07
C LYS A 212 15.03 4.32 0.41
N GLN A 213 15.15 4.14 1.72
CA GLN A 213 15.75 2.93 2.29
C GLN A 213 14.92 1.68 1.94
N LEU A 214 13.57 1.77 1.94
CA LEU A 214 12.74 0.66 1.46
C LEU A 214 13.08 0.30 0.00
N VAL A 215 13.19 1.29 -0.88
CA VAL A 215 13.54 1.06 -2.30
C VAL A 215 14.88 0.35 -2.44
N GLU A 216 15.90 0.75 -1.67
CA GLU A 216 17.23 0.11 -1.68
C GLU A 216 17.15 -1.34 -1.19
N ILE A 217 16.43 -1.60 -0.11
CA ILE A 217 16.23 -2.93 0.46
C ILE A 217 15.51 -3.84 -0.53
N LEU A 218 14.41 -3.38 -1.13
CA LEU A 218 13.65 -4.16 -2.10
C LEU A 218 14.50 -4.49 -3.33
N LYS A 219 15.24 -3.53 -3.88
CA LYS A 219 16.14 -3.75 -5.04
C LYS A 219 17.30 -4.68 -4.73
N SER A 220 17.83 -4.66 -3.51
CA SER A 220 18.94 -5.54 -3.11
C SER A 220 18.49 -6.96 -2.79
N GLY A 221 17.18 -7.18 -2.55
CA GLY A 221 16.65 -8.45 -2.06
C GLY A 221 17.01 -8.76 -0.59
N SER A 222 17.44 -7.75 0.17
CA SER A 222 17.86 -7.91 1.59
C SER A 222 16.64 -7.89 2.52
N TYR A 223 15.64 -8.70 2.22
CA TYR A 223 14.42 -8.84 3.01
C TYR A 223 13.79 -10.22 2.83
N THR A 224 12.90 -10.58 3.73
CA THR A 224 12.05 -11.78 3.62
C THR A 224 10.59 -11.36 3.72
N PRO A 225 9.71 -11.74 2.77
CA PRO A 225 8.28 -11.52 2.92
C PRO A 225 7.76 -12.18 4.20
N LEU A 226 6.99 -11.43 4.97
CA LEU A 226 6.38 -11.89 6.21
C LEU A 226 4.96 -12.39 5.91
N HIS A 227 4.66 -13.57 6.41
CA HIS A 227 3.32 -14.14 6.40
C HIS A 227 3.06 -14.76 7.79
N ILE A 228 2.04 -14.29 8.49
CA ILE A 228 1.65 -14.78 9.81
C ILE A 228 0.28 -15.46 9.70
N GLY A 229 0.22 -16.74 10.05
CA GLY A 229 -0.99 -17.54 10.00
C GLY A 229 -1.15 -18.35 8.71
N GLU A 230 -2.32 -18.96 8.56
CA GLU A 230 -2.71 -19.68 7.35
C GLU A 230 -3.28 -18.68 6.31
N ASP A 231 -3.16 -19.02 5.04
CA ASP A 231 -3.87 -18.28 4.00
C ASP A 231 -5.37 -18.27 4.31
N PRO A 232 -6.04 -17.12 4.13
CA PRO A 232 -7.47 -17.05 4.39
C PRO A 232 -8.20 -18.06 3.50
N VAL A 233 -8.70 -19.13 4.11
CA VAL A 233 -9.54 -20.12 3.43
C VAL A 233 -10.93 -19.53 3.30
N ILE A 234 -11.29 -19.11 2.10
CA ILE A 234 -12.68 -18.73 1.82
C ILE A 234 -13.50 -20.01 1.76
N THR A 235 -14.20 -20.32 2.83
CA THR A 235 -15.29 -21.29 2.77
C THR A 235 -16.39 -20.70 1.88
N GLN A 236 -16.55 -21.28 0.69
CA GLN A 236 -17.70 -21.00 -0.15
C GLN A 236 -18.95 -21.51 0.61
N ASN A 237 -19.74 -20.59 1.13
CA ASN A 237 -21.13 -20.84 1.54
C ASN A 237 -22.05 -20.53 0.38
#